data_815787e7b87c13b93420baf766a6e1f3
#
_entry.id   815787e7b87c13b93420baf766a6e1f3
#
_cell.length_a   1.000
_cell.length_b   1.000
_cell.length_c   1.000
_cell.angle_alpha   90.00
_cell.angle_beta   90.00
_cell.angle_gamma   90.00
#
_symmetry.space_group_name_H-M   'P 1'
#
loop_
_entity.id
_entity.type
_entity.pdbx_description
1 polymer ?
#
loop_
_entity_poly.entity_id
_entity_poly.type
_entity_poly.pdbx_seq_one_letter_code
_entity_poly.pdbx_strand_id
1 'polypeptide(L)'
;GGCERVFGGDALWEIICACKRGTAYTAFARCGVLSYDVHCDYTAQGPRDVIGFFCGHHHCDFTWKTDGIPIIVCLSAANDNFETHVCGDGRLHLKTRGSGEESAFSVFTVDRAARRIYCVRCGAGPDFSITY
;
A
#
# COMPACT_ATOMS: atom_id res chain seq x y z
N GLY A 1 10.19 15.70 -7.57
CA GLY A 1 10.60 14.32 -7.55
C GLY A 1 9.43 13.48 -7.99
N GLY A 2 9.51 12.86 -9.17
CA GLY A 2 8.46 11.99 -9.67
C GLY A 2 8.39 10.73 -8.83
N CYS A 3 7.22 10.37 -8.34
CA CYS A 3 6.96 9.01 -7.92
C CYS A 3 7.33 8.09 -9.08
N GLU A 4 8.25 7.18 -8.87
CA GLU A 4 8.49 6.11 -9.83
C GLU A 4 7.21 5.29 -9.91
N ARG A 5 6.50 5.43 -11.02
CA ARG A 5 5.27 4.68 -11.23
C ARG A 5 5.63 3.21 -11.40
N VAL A 6 5.00 2.35 -10.61
CA VAL A 6 5.05 0.92 -10.88
C VAL A 6 4.48 0.71 -12.28
N PHE A 7 5.24 0.08 -13.16
CA PHE A 7 4.80 -0.22 -14.50
C PHE A 7 3.50 -1.04 -14.47
N GLY A 8 2.47 -0.55 -15.16
CA GLY A 8 1.14 -1.17 -15.12
C GLY A 8 0.32 -0.85 -13.87
N GLY A 9 0.78 0.04 -13.00
CA GLY A 9 0.08 0.41 -11.75
C GLY A 9 -1.31 0.97 -11.99
N ASP A 10 -1.50 1.73 -13.06
CA ASP A 10 -2.81 2.28 -13.41
C ASP A 10 -3.81 1.16 -13.74
N ALA A 11 -3.40 0.15 -14.52
CA ALA A 11 -4.26 -1.00 -14.84
C ALA A 11 -4.56 -1.85 -13.61
N LEU A 12 -3.55 -2.08 -12.74
CA LEU A 12 -3.76 -2.80 -11.48
C LEU A 12 -4.76 -2.08 -10.58
N TRP A 13 -4.66 -0.75 -10.49
CA TRP A 13 -5.58 0.05 -9.70
C TRP A 13 -7.01 -0.06 -10.22
N GLU A 14 -7.22 0.04 -11.52
CA GLU A 14 -8.54 -0.10 -12.14
C GLU A 14 -9.12 -1.51 -11.97
N ILE A 15 -8.31 -2.58 -11.99
CA ILE A 15 -8.75 -3.94 -11.65
C ILE A 15 -9.27 -4.01 -10.21
N ILE A 16 -8.53 -3.42 -9.26
CA ILE A 16 -8.93 -3.37 -7.85
C ILE A 16 -10.24 -2.58 -7.68
N CYS A 17 -10.36 -1.45 -8.37
CA CYS A 17 -11.58 -0.64 -8.38
C CYS A 17 -12.76 -1.37 -9.02
N ALA A 18 -12.54 -2.12 -10.10
CA ALA A 18 -13.57 -2.94 -10.73
C ALA A 18 -14.05 -4.06 -9.78
N CYS A 19 -13.13 -4.73 -9.09
CA CYS A 19 -13.47 -5.70 -8.05
C CYS A 19 -14.31 -5.07 -6.93
N LYS A 20 -13.92 -3.90 -6.45
CA LYS A 20 -14.67 -3.19 -5.42
C LYS A 20 -16.09 -2.84 -5.87
N ARG A 21 -16.25 -2.39 -7.11
CA ARG A 21 -17.55 -2.01 -7.68
C ARG A 21 -18.37 -3.19 -8.16
N GLY A 22 -17.80 -4.38 -8.34
CA GLY A 22 -18.45 -5.53 -8.96
C GLY A 22 -18.74 -5.28 -10.45
N THR A 23 -17.79 -4.71 -11.18
CA THR A 23 -17.91 -4.36 -12.60
C THR A 23 -16.85 -5.07 -13.44
N ALA A 24 -17.03 -5.06 -14.76
CA ALA A 24 -15.98 -5.47 -15.68
C ALA A 24 -15.02 -4.30 -15.95
N TYR A 25 -13.77 -4.63 -16.27
CA TYR A 25 -12.77 -3.72 -16.77
C TYR A 25 -11.96 -4.35 -17.89
N THR A 26 -11.77 -3.62 -18.95
CA THR A 26 -10.95 -4.02 -20.11
C THR A 26 -10.11 -2.86 -20.56
N ALA A 27 -8.82 -3.08 -20.75
CA ALA A 27 -7.90 -2.10 -21.26
C ALA A 27 -6.76 -2.73 -22.05
N PHE A 28 -6.16 -1.95 -22.93
CA PHE A 28 -4.87 -2.24 -23.53
C PHE A 28 -3.81 -1.43 -22.76
N ALA A 29 -2.90 -2.10 -22.10
CA ALA A 29 -1.85 -1.48 -21.31
C ALA A 29 -0.48 -1.61 -22.00
N ARG A 30 0.36 -0.59 -21.82
CA ARG A 30 1.75 -0.58 -22.26
C ARG A 30 2.69 -0.37 -21.11
N CYS A 31 3.77 -1.16 -21.10
CA CYS A 31 4.84 -1.07 -20.14
C CYS A 31 6.19 -1.12 -20.89
N GLY A 32 6.76 0.03 -21.20
CA GLY A 32 7.97 0.10 -22.02
C GLY A 32 7.74 -0.51 -23.40
N VAL A 33 8.47 -1.58 -23.71
CA VAL A 33 8.34 -2.34 -24.96
C VAL A 33 7.26 -3.41 -24.94
N LEU A 34 6.72 -3.70 -23.74
CA LEU A 34 5.66 -4.70 -23.58
C LEU A 34 4.29 -4.06 -23.73
N SER A 35 3.39 -4.77 -24.37
CA SER A 35 1.98 -4.44 -24.44
C SER A 35 1.15 -5.66 -24.12
N TYR A 36 0.04 -5.46 -23.43
CA TYR A 36 -0.82 -6.56 -23.00
C TYR A 36 -2.28 -6.11 -22.88
N ASP A 37 -3.19 -7.03 -23.13
CA ASP A 37 -4.60 -6.85 -22.89
C ASP A 37 -4.91 -7.21 -21.43
N VAL A 38 -5.69 -6.35 -20.80
CA VAL A 38 -6.22 -6.57 -19.45
C VAL A 38 -7.71 -6.81 -19.59
N HIS A 39 -8.18 -7.93 -19.05
CA HIS A 39 -9.60 -8.23 -18.98
C HIS A 39 -9.94 -8.85 -17.63
N CYS A 40 -10.89 -8.24 -16.92
CA CYS A 40 -11.49 -8.84 -15.72
C CYS A 40 -12.99 -8.55 -15.67
N ASP A 41 -13.74 -9.48 -15.09
CA ASP A 41 -15.19 -9.34 -14.92
C ASP A 41 -15.61 -9.82 -13.52
N TYR A 42 -16.09 -8.88 -12.72
CA TYR A 42 -16.60 -9.11 -11.37
C TYR A 42 -18.12 -8.96 -11.27
N THR A 43 -18.82 -8.84 -12.39
CA THR A 43 -20.28 -8.59 -12.41
C THR A 43 -21.07 -9.70 -11.73
N ALA A 44 -20.66 -10.95 -11.93
CA ALA A 44 -21.32 -12.11 -11.31
C ALA A 44 -21.13 -12.16 -9.79
N GLN A 45 -19.98 -11.63 -9.28
CA GLN A 45 -19.69 -11.59 -7.85
C GLN A 45 -20.32 -10.40 -7.14
N GLY A 46 -20.66 -9.34 -7.89
CA GLY A 46 -21.10 -8.06 -7.35
C GLY A 46 -20.02 -7.31 -6.56
N PRO A 47 -20.35 -6.17 -5.94
CA PRO A 47 -19.40 -5.36 -5.18
C PRO A 47 -18.72 -6.13 -4.04
N ARG A 48 -17.42 -5.86 -3.83
CA ARG A 48 -16.62 -6.50 -2.79
C ARG A 48 -15.93 -5.46 -1.92
N ASP A 49 -15.75 -5.80 -0.64
CA ASP A 49 -14.90 -5.01 0.24
C ASP A 49 -13.43 -5.23 -0.13
N VAL A 50 -12.77 -4.14 -0.53
CA VAL A 50 -11.31 -4.09 -0.63
C VAL A 50 -10.79 -3.46 0.64
N ILE A 51 -10.19 -4.26 1.51
CA ILE A 51 -9.77 -3.83 2.85
C ILE A 51 -8.58 -2.88 2.83
N GLY A 52 -7.72 -2.97 1.82
CA GLY A 52 -6.57 -2.08 1.67
C GLY A 52 -5.62 -2.52 0.58
N PHE A 53 -4.78 -1.60 0.14
CA PHE A 53 -3.67 -1.83 -0.77
C PHE A 53 -2.36 -1.59 -0.02
N PHE A 54 -1.59 -2.65 0.17
CA PHE A 54 -0.32 -2.62 0.89
C PHE A 54 0.83 -2.52 -0.11
N CYS A 55 1.70 -1.55 0.09
CA CYS A 55 2.85 -1.34 -0.77
C CYS A 55 4.09 -0.92 0.05
N GLY A 56 5.24 -0.95 -0.60
CA GLY A 56 6.53 -0.59 -0.03
C GLY A 56 7.25 0.44 -0.89
N HIS A 57 8.57 0.34 -0.97
CA HIS A 57 9.50 1.14 -1.76
C HIS A 57 9.91 2.48 -1.13
N HIS A 58 9.01 3.20 -0.51
CA HIS A 58 9.32 4.54 0.04
C HIS A 58 10.12 4.53 1.35
N HIS A 59 10.27 3.38 2.00
CA HIS A 59 10.98 3.22 3.27
C HIS A 59 10.50 4.16 4.40
N CYS A 60 9.23 4.54 4.36
CA CYS A 60 8.58 5.38 5.36
C CYS A 60 7.10 5.02 5.49
N ASP A 61 6.46 5.46 6.56
CA ASP A 61 5.06 5.17 6.80
C ASP A 61 4.15 6.22 6.17
N PHE A 62 3.24 5.79 5.31
CA PHE A 62 2.13 6.61 4.84
C PHE A 62 0.84 5.85 4.92
N THR A 63 -0.24 6.56 5.16
CA THR A 63 -1.58 6.03 5.01
C THR A 63 -2.49 7.10 4.40
N TRP A 64 -3.21 6.75 3.34
CA TRP A 64 -4.25 7.61 2.76
C TRP A 64 -5.36 6.76 2.16
N LYS A 65 -6.38 7.38 1.58
CA LYS A 65 -7.44 6.67 0.86
C LYS A 65 -7.58 7.22 -0.56
N THR A 66 -7.75 6.31 -1.50
CA THR A 66 -8.14 6.62 -2.88
C THR A 66 -9.32 5.71 -3.24
N ASP A 67 -10.36 6.26 -3.85
CA ASP A 67 -11.60 5.53 -4.17
C ASP A 67 -12.21 4.78 -2.97
N GLY A 68 -12.00 5.31 -1.75
CA GLY A 68 -12.40 4.68 -0.50
C GLY A 68 -11.64 3.40 -0.14
N ILE A 69 -10.50 3.14 -0.79
CA ILE A 69 -9.59 2.03 -0.47
C ILE A 69 -8.41 2.59 0.31
N PRO A 70 -8.12 2.07 1.51
CA PRO A 70 -6.91 2.45 2.23
C PRO A 70 -5.66 2.03 1.48
N ILE A 71 -4.71 2.94 1.32
CA ILE A 71 -3.37 2.66 0.83
C ILE A 71 -2.42 2.77 2.00
N ILE A 72 -1.61 1.74 2.20
CA ILE A 72 -0.74 1.58 3.36
C ILE A 72 0.67 1.31 2.86
N VAL A 73 1.56 2.26 3.09
CA VAL A 73 3.00 2.11 2.85
C VAL A 73 3.68 1.99 4.20
N CYS A 74 4.60 1.06 4.33
CA CYS A 74 5.26 0.76 5.58
C CYS A 74 6.75 1.03 5.53
N LEU A 75 7.27 1.41 6.69
CA LEU A 75 8.70 1.51 6.93
C LEU A 75 9.38 0.17 6.61
N SER A 76 10.48 0.25 5.90
CA SER A 76 11.26 -0.92 5.45
C SER A 76 12.06 -1.55 6.58
N ALA A 77 12.24 -2.88 6.52
CA ALA A 77 13.21 -3.60 7.35
C ALA A 77 14.67 -3.38 6.87
N ALA A 78 14.88 -2.71 5.73
CA ALA A 78 16.21 -2.46 5.20
C ALA A 78 17.10 -1.68 6.18
N ASN A 79 18.40 -1.86 6.05
CA ASN A 79 19.42 -1.18 6.89
C ASN A 79 19.65 0.25 6.40
N ASP A 80 18.62 1.09 6.51
CA ASP A 80 18.56 2.48 6.11
C ASP A 80 17.76 3.33 7.12
N ASN A 81 17.52 4.60 6.80
CA ASN A 81 16.77 5.54 7.64
C ASN A 81 17.41 5.83 9.02
N PHE A 82 18.74 5.76 9.09
CA PHE A 82 19.50 6.18 10.28
C PHE A 82 19.79 7.68 10.32
N GLU A 83 19.59 8.36 9.20
CA GLU A 83 19.76 9.80 9.05
C GLU A 83 18.49 10.43 8.49
N THR A 84 18.35 11.72 8.66
CA THR A 84 17.21 12.46 8.15
C THR A 84 17.16 12.35 6.63
N HIS A 85 16.08 11.75 6.13
CA HIS A 85 15.82 11.73 4.73
C HIS A 85 14.39 12.22 4.45
N VAL A 86 14.24 12.98 3.39
CA VAL A 86 12.94 13.53 3.03
C VAL A 86 12.12 12.49 2.30
N CYS A 87 11.02 12.14 2.88
CA CYS A 87 10.08 11.15 2.39
C CYS A 87 8.73 11.81 2.08
N GLY A 88 8.74 12.84 1.22
CA GLY A 88 7.54 13.60 0.92
C GLY A 88 6.85 14.12 2.18
N ASP A 89 5.58 13.86 2.31
CA ASP A 89 4.75 14.12 3.50
C ASP A 89 4.61 12.90 4.42
N GLY A 90 5.37 11.84 4.13
CA GLY A 90 5.38 10.61 4.92
C GLY A 90 5.94 10.81 6.32
N ARG A 91 5.49 9.97 7.23
CA ARG A 91 6.00 9.94 8.59
C ARG A 91 7.33 9.20 8.60
N LEU A 92 8.42 9.95 8.65
CA LEU A 92 9.74 9.38 8.83
C LEU A 92 9.95 9.01 10.28
N HIS A 93 10.27 7.76 10.53
CA HIS A 93 10.76 7.27 11.81
C HIS A 93 12.21 6.86 11.62
N LEU A 94 13.10 7.56 12.31
CA LEU A 94 14.52 7.24 12.29
C LEU A 94 14.77 5.95 13.08
N LYS A 95 15.64 5.13 12.53
CA LYS A 95 16.13 3.92 13.17
C LYS A 95 17.36 4.23 14.02
N THR A 96 17.57 3.46 15.07
CA THR A 96 18.70 3.63 15.97
C THR A 96 19.62 2.42 15.90
N ARG A 97 20.83 2.59 15.36
CA ARG A 97 21.83 1.51 15.24
C ARG A 97 22.12 0.85 16.57
N GLY A 98 22.22 -0.47 16.57
CA GLY A 98 22.55 -1.26 17.75
C GLY A 98 21.42 -1.34 18.79
N SER A 99 20.21 -0.92 18.45
CA SER A 99 19.04 -1.01 19.34
C SER A 99 17.94 -1.90 18.76
N GLY A 100 16.87 -2.11 19.53
CA GLY A 100 15.66 -2.79 19.03
C GLY A 100 14.95 -2.04 17.91
N GLU A 101 15.31 -0.76 17.68
CA GLU A 101 14.79 0.10 16.62
C GLU A 101 15.71 0.15 15.38
N GLU A 102 16.68 -0.73 15.26
CA GLU A 102 17.56 -0.80 14.09
C GLU A 102 16.82 -1.32 12.84
N SER A 103 15.77 -2.08 13.03
CA SER A 103 14.92 -2.60 11.96
C SER A 103 13.47 -2.17 12.17
N ALA A 104 12.63 -2.42 11.20
CA ALA A 104 11.20 -2.22 11.33
C ALA A 104 10.42 -3.23 10.48
N PHE A 105 9.43 -3.87 11.08
CA PHE A 105 8.42 -4.62 10.33
C PHE A 105 7.06 -4.48 11.01
N SER A 106 6.01 -4.74 10.26
CA SER A 106 4.64 -4.54 10.70
C SER A 106 3.86 -5.84 10.67
N VAL A 107 3.10 -6.07 11.72
CA VAL A 107 2.10 -7.14 11.79
C VAL A 107 0.72 -6.50 11.66
N PHE A 108 -0.05 -6.91 10.66
CA PHE A 108 -1.38 -6.39 10.40
C PHE A 108 -2.45 -7.36 10.85
N THR A 109 -3.44 -6.83 11.57
CA THR A 109 -4.65 -7.56 11.95
C THR A 109 -5.87 -6.85 11.39
N VAL A 110 -6.76 -7.59 10.73
CA VAL A 110 -8.00 -7.06 10.17
C VAL A 110 -9.17 -7.42 11.07
N ASP A 111 -9.77 -6.40 11.68
CA ASP A 111 -11.05 -6.53 12.39
C ASP A 111 -12.18 -6.19 11.41
N ARG A 112 -12.88 -7.24 10.96
CA ARG A 112 -13.98 -7.10 10.01
C ARG A 112 -15.21 -6.48 10.64
N ALA A 113 -15.44 -6.72 11.92
CA ALA A 113 -16.59 -6.18 12.65
C ALA A 113 -16.42 -4.68 12.88
N ALA A 114 -15.23 -4.25 13.30
CA ALA A 114 -14.91 -2.85 13.49
C ALA A 114 -14.55 -2.12 12.17
N ARG A 115 -14.42 -2.84 11.03
CA ARG A 115 -13.94 -2.32 9.74
C ARG A 115 -12.62 -1.57 9.89
N ARG A 116 -11.66 -2.19 10.57
CA ARG A 116 -10.38 -1.58 10.96
C ARG A 116 -9.21 -2.51 10.72
N ILE A 117 -8.14 -1.95 10.23
CA ILE A 117 -6.84 -2.61 10.14
C ILE A 117 -5.98 -2.04 11.27
N TYR A 118 -5.44 -2.90 12.11
CA TYR A 118 -4.46 -2.56 13.14
C TYR A 118 -3.08 -2.94 12.64
N CYS A 119 -2.12 -2.07 12.84
CA CYS A 119 -0.71 -2.32 12.61
C CYS A 119 0.02 -2.32 13.95
N VAL A 120 0.61 -3.44 14.30
CA VAL A 120 1.55 -3.55 15.42
C VAL A 120 2.95 -3.47 14.85
N ARG A 121 3.72 -2.51 15.31
CA ARG A 121 5.10 -2.28 14.89
C ARG A 121 6.07 -3.10 15.73
N CYS A 122 7.00 -3.77 15.05
CA CYS A 122 8.17 -4.34 15.68
C CYS A 122 9.39 -3.55 15.20
N GLY A 123 10.10 -2.90 16.11
CA GLY A 123 11.21 -2.01 15.79
C GLY A 123 10.81 -0.53 15.70
N ALA A 124 11.43 0.21 14.82
CA ALA A 124 11.23 1.66 14.70
C ALA A 124 9.82 2.04 14.24
N GLY A 125 9.28 3.10 14.80
CA GLY A 125 7.97 3.67 14.48
C GLY A 125 6.84 3.17 15.38
N PRO A 126 5.72 3.90 15.43
CA PRO A 126 4.59 3.58 16.29
C PRO A 126 3.64 2.55 15.68
N ASP A 127 2.82 1.98 16.53
CA ASP A 127 1.58 1.31 16.13
C ASP A 127 0.60 2.31 15.50
N PHE A 128 -0.23 1.83 14.60
CA PHE A 128 -1.31 2.65 14.04
C PHE A 128 -2.53 1.83 13.66
N SER A 129 -3.62 2.49 13.31
CA SER A 129 -4.78 1.82 12.75
C SER A 129 -5.45 2.68 11.68
N ILE A 130 -6.11 2.03 10.73
CA ILE A 130 -6.86 2.68 9.67
C ILE A 130 -8.22 1.99 9.45
N THR A 131 -9.26 2.74 9.22
CA THR A 131 -10.57 2.21 8.84
C THR A 131 -10.63 1.95 7.33
N TYR A 132 -11.37 0.94 6.90
CA TYR A 132 -11.62 0.62 5.50
C TYR A 132 -13.10 0.58 5.14
#